data_a48a46e8ba18c6f45b789a611bcedf64
#
_entry.id   a48a46e8ba18c6f45b789a611bcedf64
#
_cell.length_a   1.000
_cell.length_b   1.000
_cell.length_c   1.000
_cell.angle_alpha   90.00
_cell.angle_beta   90.00
_cell.angle_gamma   90.00
#
_symmetry.space_group_name_H-M   'P 1'
#
loop_
_entity.id
_entity.type
_entity.pdbx_description
1 polymer ?
#
loop_
_entity_poly.entity_id
_entity_poly.type
_entity_poly.pdbx_seq_one_letter_code
_entity_poly.pdbx_strand_id
1 'polypeptide(L)'
;LMEKLYDKSLTELHDLLVSKEITAVDLTEETLNRIQDTEEQLGSFITVSEEKAMALAKAIDLKGITESNPLAGIPIGIKDNIVTKDILTTAGSKMLHNFDPIYDATVMDKVYQADMIPVGKLNMDEFAMGGSTETSYFKKTKNAWDQTKVPGGSSGGSASAVAAGQVPVSLGSDTGGSIRQPAAFNGIVGLKPTYGRVSRFGLIAFASSLDQI
;
A
#
# COMPACT_ATOMS: atom_id res chain seq x y z
N LEU A 1 -2.14 -17.24 23.50
CA LEU A 1 -2.57 -16.50 22.33
C LEU A 1 -1.30 -15.94 21.71
N MET A 2 -0.90 -16.44 20.55
CA MET A 2 0.19 -15.79 19.80
C MET A 2 -0.27 -14.36 19.48
N GLU A 3 0.56 -13.39 19.78
CA GLU A 3 0.32 -11.99 19.50
C GLU A 3 0.30 -11.82 17.98
N LYS A 4 -0.74 -11.18 17.45
CA LYS A 4 -0.95 -11.09 16.02
C LYS A 4 0.05 -10.10 15.40
N LEU A 5 0.74 -10.48 14.33
CA LEU A 5 1.77 -9.64 13.71
C LEU A 5 1.19 -8.32 13.17
N TYR A 6 -0.06 -8.30 12.74
CA TYR A 6 -0.70 -7.10 12.22
C TYR A 6 -1.03 -6.02 13.29
N ASP A 7 -0.87 -6.34 14.59
CA ASP A 7 -1.03 -5.36 15.68
C ASP A 7 0.32 -4.73 16.09
N LYS A 8 1.43 -5.18 15.49
CA LYS A 8 2.79 -4.71 15.82
C LYS A 8 3.20 -3.48 15.01
N SER A 9 4.00 -2.63 15.63
CA SER A 9 4.66 -1.51 14.95
C SER A 9 5.72 -2.00 13.96
N LEU A 10 6.12 -1.11 13.02
CA LEU A 10 7.22 -1.42 12.09
C LEU A 10 8.52 -1.79 12.80
N THR A 11 8.83 -1.13 13.92
CA THR A 11 10.04 -1.42 14.71
C THR A 11 9.97 -2.82 15.30
N GLU A 12 8.84 -3.19 15.94
CA GLU A 12 8.66 -4.53 16.49
C GLU A 12 8.72 -5.63 15.41
N LEU A 13 8.12 -5.39 14.23
CA LEU A 13 8.21 -6.32 13.11
C LEU A 13 9.65 -6.49 12.62
N HIS A 14 10.39 -5.38 12.50
CA HIS A 14 11.80 -5.42 12.11
C HIS A 14 12.66 -6.18 13.13
N ASP A 15 12.46 -5.94 14.43
CA ASP A 15 13.19 -6.64 15.50
C ASP A 15 12.95 -8.15 15.44
N LEU A 16 11.71 -8.59 15.20
CA LEU A 16 11.37 -9.99 15.02
C LEU A 16 12.01 -10.62 13.77
N LEU A 17 12.09 -9.87 12.67
CA LEU A 17 12.75 -10.32 11.43
C LEU A 17 14.27 -10.43 11.62
N VAL A 18 14.91 -9.46 12.29
CA VAL A 18 16.35 -9.47 12.57
C VAL A 18 16.73 -10.59 13.53
N SER A 19 15.92 -10.80 14.60
CA SER A 19 16.13 -11.90 15.56
C SER A 19 15.82 -13.29 14.97
N LYS A 20 15.19 -13.33 13.78
CA LYS A 20 14.72 -14.55 13.12
C LYS A 20 13.65 -15.31 13.91
N GLU A 21 12.90 -14.61 14.75
CA GLU A 21 11.69 -15.15 15.37
C GLU A 21 10.57 -15.35 14.36
N ILE A 22 10.55 -14.52 13.31
CA ILE A 22 9.72 -14.67 12.12
C ILE A 22 10.59 -14.50 10.86
N THR A 23 10.10 -15.00 9.73
CA THR A 23 10.68 -14.77 8.40
C THR A 23 9.87 -13.73 7.62
N ALA A 24 10.44 -13.19 6.53
CA ALA A 24 9.67 -12.34 5.62
C ALA A 24 8.53 -13.13 4.96
N VAL A 25 8.71 -14.43 4.75
CA VAL A 25 7.65 -15.33 4.27
C VAL A 25 6.51 -15.39 5.29
N ASP A 26 6.78 -15.64 6.58
CA ASP A 26 5.74 -15.72 7.61
C ASP A 26 4.93 -14.42 7.71
N LEU A 27 5.62 -13.27 7.70
CA LEU A 27 4.96 -11.96 7.77
C LEU A 27 4.12 -11.67 6.52
N THR A 28 4.62 -12.06 5.34
CA THR A 28 3.88 -11.88 4.08
C THR A 28 2.66 -12.79 4.02
N GLU A 29 2.77 -14.04 4.46
CA GLU A 29 1.64 -14.98 4.54
C GLU A 29 0.55 -14.46 5.49
N GLU A 30 0.92 -13.98 6.69
CA GLU A 30 -0.06 -13.40 7.63
C GLU A 30 -0.73 -12.15 7.05
N THR A 31 0.04 -11.29 6.36
CA THR A 31 -0.47 -10.12 5.65
C THR A 31 -1.50 -10.52 4.58
N LEU A 32 -1.18 -11.49 3.73
CA LEU A 32 -2.09 -11.98 2.68
C LEU A 32 -3.35 -12.63 3.26
N ASN A 33 -3.21 -13.42 4.32
CA ASN A 33 -4.34 -14.01 5.04
C ASN A 33 -5.23 -12.91 5.64
N ARG A 34 -4.64 -11.88 6.26
CA ARG A 34 -5.40 -10.74 6.78
C ARG A 34 -6.16 -9.98 5.70
N ILE A 35 -5.54 -9.79 4.53
CA ILE A 35 -6.21 -9.21 3.36
C ILE A 35 -7.39 -10.11 2.96
N GLN A 36 -7.18 -11.41 2.79
CA GLN A 36 -8.24 -12.34 2.40
C GLN A 36 -9.43 -12.30 3.36
N ASP A 37 -9.19 -12.27 4.67
CA ASP A 37 -10.23 -12.29 5.70
C ASP A 37 -11.07 -11.01 5.75
N THR A 38 -10.52 -9.87 5.30
CA THR A 38 -11.15 -8.55 5.52
C THR A 38 -11.50 -7.81 4.24
N GLU A 39 -10.95 -8.19 3.09
CA GLU A 39 -11.07 -7.44 1.83
C GLU A 39 -12.51 -7.37 1.31
N GLU A 40 -13.29 -8.44 1.45
CA GLU A 40 -14.69 -8.45 1.03
C GLU A 40 -15.50 -7.35 1.71
N GLN A 41 -15.19 -7.07 2.98
CA GLN A 41 -15.87 -6.07 3.78
C GLN A 41 -15.35 -4.65 3.52
N LEU A 42 -14.04 -4.49 3.29
CA LEU A 42 -13.36 -3.19 3.24
C LEU A 42 -13.20 -2.64 1.83
N GLY A 43 -12.89 -3.49 0.85
CA GLY A 43 -12.64 -3.07 -0.52
C GLY A 43 -11.40 -2.20 -0.67
N SER A 44 -10.34 -2.47 0.09
CA SER A 44 -9.10 -1.66 0.12
C SER A 44 -8.20 -1.91 -1.08
N PHE A 45 -8.21 -3.10 -1.66
CA PHE A 45 -7.36 -3.50 -2.78
C PHE A 45 -8.15 -3.61 -4.08
N ILE A 46 -7.56 -3.18 -5.19
CA ILE A 46 -8.03 -3.51 -6.56
C ILE A 46 -7.38 -4.81 -7.02
N THR A 47 -6.07 -4.94 -6.78
CA THR A 47 -5.28 -6.12 -7.16
C THR A 47 -4.43 -6.57 -5.99
N VAL A 48 -4.46 -7.86 -5.67
CA VAL A 48 -3.51 -8.49 -4.73
C VAL A 48 -2.50 -9.28 -5.55
N SER A 49 -1.20 -9.09 -5.29
CA SER A 49 -0.09 -9.70 -6.04
C SER A 49 0.60 -10.79 -5.22
N GLU A 50 -0.16 -11.80 -4.80
CA GLU A 50 0.26 -12.88 -3.90
C GLU A 50 1.54 -13.59 -4.38
N GLU A 51 1.53 -14.12 -5.61
CA GLU A 51 2.67 -14.87 -6.15
C GLU A 51 3.96 -14.04 -6.16
N LYS A 52 3.88 -12.77 -6.58
CA LYS A 52 5.02 -11.87 -6.64
C LYS A 52 5.51 -11.49 -5.23
N ALA A 53 4.60 -11.23 -4.31
CA ALA A 53 4.92 -10.92 -2.93
C ALA A 53 5.64 -12.09 -2.25
N MET A 54 5.14 -13.30 -2.41
CA MET A 54 5.75 -14.51 -1.83
C MET A 54 7.11 -14.84 -2.47
N ALA A 55 7.28 -14.59 -3.76
CA ALA A 55 8.58 -14.76 -4.42
C ALA A 55 9.63 -13.78 -3.89
N LEU A 56 9.24 -12.51 -3.70
CA LEU A 56 10.09 -11.49 -3.09
C LEU A 56 10.44 -11.82 -1.64
N ALA A 57 9.46 -12.24 -0.82
CA ALA A 57 9.69 -12.63 0.56
C ALA A 57 10.74 -13.74 0.68
N LYS A 58 10.63 -14.80 -0.13
CA LYS A 58 11.61 -15.89 -0.19
C LYS A 58 13.00 -15.40 -0.58
N ALA A 59 13.09 -14.51 -1.57
CA ALA A 59 14.37 -13.94 -2.01
C ALA A 59 15.04 -13.09 -0.92
N ILE A 60 14.23 -12.32 -0.17
CA ILE A 60 14.71 -11.48 0.94
C ILE A 60 15.18 -12.35 2.11
N ASP A 61 14.46 -13.42 2.47
CA ASP A 61 14.90 -14.36 3.50
C ASP A 61 16.22 -15.02 3.14
N LEU A 62 16.42 -15.41 1.86
CA LEU A 62 17.68 -15.96 1.37
C LEU A 62 18.84 -14.94 1.41
N LYS A 63 18.55 -13.66 1.14
CA LYS A 63 19.53 -12.56 1.23
C LYS A 63 19.91 -12.27 2.68
N GLY A 64 18.99 -12.46 3.60
CA GLY A 64 19.11 -12.15 5.02
C GLY A 64 18.76 -10.70 5.35
N ILE A 65 18.07 -10.51 6.48
CA ILE A 65 17.66 -9.22 7.01
C ILE A 65 18.63 -8.80 8.10
N THR A 66 19.03 -7.52 8.09
CA THR A 66 20.00 -6.94 9.02
C THR A 66 19.47 -5.65 9.65
N GLU A 67 20.00 -5.27 10.80
CA GLU A 67 19.67 -4.01 11.50
C GLU A 67 19.87 -2.75 10.64
N SER A 68 20.77 -2.80 9.65
CA SER A 68 21.06 -1.65 8.78
C SER A 68 19.98 -1.35 7.74
N ASN A 69 19.04 -2.26 7.51
CA ASN A 69 17.92 -2.05 6.59
C ASN A 69 16.57 -2.22 7.33
N PRO A 70 16.07 -1.16 7.98
CA PRO A 70 14.90 -1.24 8.87
C PRO A 70 13.57 -1.52 8.18
N LEU A 71 13.54 -1.54 6.84
CA LEU A 71 12.34 -1.81 6.05
C LEU A 71 12.38 -3.16 5.33
N ALA A 72 13.50 -3.88 5.42
CA ALA A 72 13.65 -5.18 4.76
C ALA A 72 12.63 -6.20 5.28
N GLY A 73 11.95 -6.88 4.36
CA GLY A 73 10.95 -7.89 4.67
C GLY A 73 9.58 -7.34 5.07
N ILE A 74 9.39 -6.03 5.09
CA ILE A 74 8.11 -5.40 5.46
C ILE A 74 7.15 -5.38 4.28
N PRO A 75 5.93 -5.94 4.40
CA PRO A 75 4.88 -5.83 3.40
C PRO A 75 4.38 -4.39 3.25
N ILE A 76 4.10 -3.97 2.02
CA ILE A 76 3.63 -2.62 1.72
C ILE A 76 2.51 -2.63 0.67
N GLY A 77 1.47 -1.83 0.90
CA GLY A 77 0.43 -1.56 -0.08
C GLY A 77 0.77 -0.35 -0.97
N ILE A 78 0.47 -0.43 -2.26
CA ILE A 78 0.82 0.61 -3.24
C ILE A 78 -0.46 1.20 -3.84
N LYS A 79 -0.68 2.51 -3.70
CA LYS A 79 -1.84 3.17 -4.34
C LYS A 79 -1.84 2.92 -5.84
N ASP A 80 -3.00 2.67 -6.40
CA ASP A 80 -3.15 2.16 -7.78
C ASP A 80 -2.88 3.20 -8.90
N ASN A 81 -2.47 4.41 -8.57
CA ASN A 81 -1.93 5.37 -9.52
C ASN A 81 -0.39 5.40 -9.57
N ILE A 82 0.29 4.59 -8.76
CA ILE A 82 1.73 4.42 -8.80
C ILE A 82 2.04 3.25 -9.72
N VAL A 83 2.65 3.54 -10.87
CA VAL A 83 2.97 2.55 -11.90
C VAL A 83 3.94 1.51 -11.35
N THR A 84 3.54 0.24 -11.42
CA THR A 84 4.31 -0.88 -10.87
C THR A 84 4.44 -1.94 -11.95
N LYS A 85 5.65 -2.23 -12.37
CA LYS A 85 5.95 -3.18 -13.44
C LYS A 85 5.38 -4.56 -13.16
N ASP A 86 4.75 -5.16 -14.18
CA ASP A 86 4.16 -6.50 -14.13
C ASP A 86 3.08 -6.64 -13.02
N ILE A 87 2.46 -5.53 -12.61
CA ILE A 87 1.28 -5.51 -11.73
C ILE A 87 0.28 -4.52 -12.30
N LEU A 88 -0.92 -5.00 -12.57
CA LEU A 88 -2.02 -4.21 -13.11
C LEU A 88 -2.14 -2.87 -12.37
N THR A 89 -2.15 -1.76 -13.11
CA THR A 89 -2.22 -0.40 -12.57
C THR A 89 -3.32 0.38 -13.26
N THR A 90 -4.41 0.66 -12.55
CA THR A 90 -5.64 1.12 -13.18
C THR A 90 -6.04 2.55 -12.83
N ALA A 91 -5.40 3.15 -11.82
CA ALA A 91 -5.81 4.44 -11.26
C ALA A 91 -7.32 4.49 -10.87
N GLY A 92 -7.89 3.34 -10.48
CA GLY A 92 -9.32 3.22 -10.14
C GLY A 92 -10.26 3.38 -11.34
N SER A 93 -9.75 3.35 -12.58
CA SER A 93 -10.48 3.65 -13.81
C SER A 93 -10.69 2.43 -14.71
N LYS A 94 -11.87 2.34 -15.32
CA LYS A 94 -12.15 1.39 -16.38
C LYS A 94 -11.27 1.63 -17.61
N MET A 95 -10.82 2.86 -17.85
CA MET A 95 -9.98 3.20 -19.01
C MET A 95 -8.64 2.46 -18.98
N LEU A 96 -8.11 2.19 -17.79
CA LEU A 96 -6.85 1.50 -17.56
C LEU A 96 -7.02 0.08 -17.01
N HIS A 97 -8.22 -0.51 -17.12
CA HIS A 97 -8.54 -1.80 -16.51
C HIS A 97 -7.63 -2.96 -16.94
N ASN A 98 -6.93 -2.82 -18.04
CA ASN A 98 -5.99 -3.81 -18.60
C ASN A 98 -4.57 -3.23 -18.80
N PHE A 99 -4.24 -2.12 -18.15
CA PHE A 99 -2.91 -1.56 -18.25
C PHE A 99 -1.93 -2.34 -17.37
N ASP A 100 -1.10 -3.13 -18.02
CA ASP A 100 0.02 -3.86 -17.41
C ASP A 100 1.33 -3.13 -17.72
N PRO A 101 1.90 -2.40 -16.76
CA PRO A 101 3.07 -1.56 -16.99
C PRO A 101 4.35 -2.37 -17.24
N ILE A 102 5.15 -1.91 -18.20
CA ILE A 102 6.47 -2.48 -18.53
C ILE A 102 7.63 -1.80 -17.79
N TYR A 103 7.34 -0.84 -16.91
CA TYR A 103 8.30 -0.07 -16.13
C TYR A 103 7.78 0.24 -14.73
N ASP A 104 8.66 0.58 -13.83
CA ASP A 104 8.35 1.01 -12.48
C ASP A 104 8.37 2.54 -12.33
N ALA A 105 7.54 3.08 -11.46
CA ALA A 105 7.72 4.43 -10.94
C ALA A 105 9.01 4.51 -10.12
N THR A 106 9.70 5.65 -10.11
CA THR A 106 10.94 5.82 -9.34
C THR A 106 10.80 5.45 -7.86
N VAL A 107 9.63 5.70 -7.27
CA VAL A 107 9.39 5.32 -5.87
C VAL A 107 9.40 3.80 -5.68
N MET A 108 8.98 3.03 -6.69
CA MET A 108 9.03 1.56 -6.63
C MET A 108 10.46 1.04 -6.65
N ASP A 109 11.37 1.67 -7.41
CA ASP A 109 12.79 1.35 -7.33
C ASP A 109 13.33 1.50 -5.90
N LYS A 110 12.85 2.52 -5.16
CA LYS A 110 13.24 2.74 -3.76
C LYS A 110 12.63 1.72 -2.81
N VAL A 111 11.38 1.33 -3.05
CA VAL A 111 10.70 0.26 -2.31
C VAL A 111 11.47 -1.06 -2.45
N TYR A 112 11.85 -1.44 -3.67
CA TYR A 112 12.64 -2.66 -3.92
C TYR A 112 14.07 -2.56 -3.38
N GLN A 113 14.74 -1.40 -3.49
CA GLN A 113 16.07 -1.17 -2.90
C GLN A 113 16.07 -1.28 -1.37
N ALA A 114 14.95 -0.95 -0.73
CA ALA A 114 14.74 -1.12 0.71
C ALA A 114 14.33 -2.56 1.09
N ASP A 115 14.31 -3.49 0.14
CA ASP A 115 13.85 -4.87 0.33
C ASP A 115 12.44 -4.96 0.93
N MET A 116 11.55 -3.99 0.64
CA MET A 116 10.14 -4.07 1.00
C MET A 116 9.37 -4.96 0.03
N ILE A 117 8.22 -5.46 0.46
CA ILE A 117 7.41 -6.44 -0.28
C ILE A 117 6.07 -5.82 -0.69
N PRO A 118 5.91 -5.31 -1.93
CA PRO A 118 4.61 -4.87 -2.43
C PRO A 118 3.62 -6.04 -2.51
N VAL A 119 2.52 -5.95 -1.76
CA VAL A 119 1.51 -7.02 -1.71
C VAL A 119 0.31 -6.78 -2.64
N GLY A 120 0.20 -5.58 -3.21
CA GLY A 120 -0.87 -5.28 -4.15
C GLY A 120 -1.12 -3.79 -4.36
N LYS A 121 -2.16 -3.51 -5.16
CA LYS A 121 -2.59 -2.17 -5.57
C LYS A 121 -3.84 -1.76 -4.83
N LEU A 122 -3.75 -0.63 -4.14
CA LEU A 122 -4.77 -0.12 -3.24
C LEU A 122 -5.77 0.77 -3.98
N ASN A 123 -7.04 0.60 -3.64
CA ASN A 123 -8.15 1.30 -4.23
C ASN A 123 -8.09 2.81 -3.98
N MET A 124 -8.67 3.57 -4.90
CA MET A 124 -8.60 5.02 -4.90
C MET A 124 -9.77 5.63 -5.66
N ASP A 125 -10.03 6.92 -5.46
CA ASP A 125 -10.90 7.65 -6.38
C ASP A 125 -10.30 7.65 -7.79
N GLU A 126 -11.16 7.54 -8.81
CA GLU A 126 -10.75 7.47 -10.20
C GLU A 126 -9.83 8.65 -10.58
N PHE A 127 -8.64 8.34 -11.12
CA PHE A 127 -7.56 9.31 -11.45
C PHE A 127 -7.19 10.27 -10.30
N ALA A 128 -7.35 9.81 -9.06
CA ALA A 128 -7.12 10.59 -7.84
C ALA A 128 -8.04 11.82 -7.68
N MET A 129 -9.14 11.88 -8.45
CA MET A 129 -10.11 12.99 -8.48
C MET A 129 -11.28 12.72 -7.56
N GLY A 130 -11.05 12.79 -6.25
CA GLY A 130 -12.10 12.58 -5.26
C GLY A 130 -11.59 12.67 -3.82
N GLY A 131 -12.50 12.54 -2.88
CA GLY A 131 -12.23 12.64 -1.44
C GLY A 131 -12.94 11.59 -0.60
N SER A 132 -13.47 10.52 -1.21
CA SER A 132 -14.27 9.49 -0.52
C SER A 132 -13.99 8.06 -0.96
N THR A 133 -13.22 7.86 -2.04
CA THR A 133 -12.95 6.57 -2.69
C THR A 133 -14.22 5.86 -3.18
N GLU A 134 -15.28 6.65 -3.48
CA GLU A 134 -16.53 6.17 -4.04
C GLU A 134 -16.54 6.18 -5.57
N THR A 135 -15.66 6.95 -6.20
CA THR A 135 -15.60 7.11 -7.66
C THR A 135 -14.80 6.03 -8.36
N SER A 136 -14.15 5.13 -7.63
CA SER A 136 -13.49 3.95 -8.20
C SER A 136 -14.46 3.12 -9.04
N TYR A 137 -14.02 2.76 -10.23
CA TYR A 137 -14.80 1.89 -11.11
C TYR A 137 -14.98 0.47 -10.53
N PHE A 138 -14.00 -0.02 -9.77
CA PHE A 138 -13.95 -1.43 -9.35
C PHE A 138 -14.83 -1.71 -8.14
N LYS A 139 -14.73 -0.90 -7.11
CA LYS A 139 -15.46 -1.07 -5.84
C LYS A 139 -15.38 0.19 -4.99
N LYS A 140 -16.23 0.27 -3.99
CA LYS A 140 -16.16 1.31 -2.95
C LYS A 140 -15.36 0.81 -1.77
N THR A 141 -14.37 1.58 -1.33
CA THR A 141 -13.66 1.31 -0.08
C THR A 141 -14.46 1.86 1.11
N LYS A 142 -14.42 1.15 2.22
CA LYS A 142 -15.08 1.55 3.47
C LYS A 142 -14.07 1.97 4.53
N ASN A 143 -14.52 2.77 5.48
CA ASN A 143 -13.72 3.12 6.64
C ASN A 143 -13.49 1.88 7.51
N ALA A 144 -12.26 1.67 7.98
CA ALA A 144 -11.89 0.48 8.74
C ALA A 144 -12.60 0.36 10.11
N TRP A 145 -12.97 1.49 10.71
CA TRP A 145 -13.59 1.53 12.04
C TRP A 145 -15.12 1.49 11.98
N ASP A 146 -15.69 2.12 10.96
CA ASP A 146 -17.14 2.17 10.75
C ASP A 146 -17.42 2.00 9.25
N GLN A 147 -17.80 0.80 8.85
CA GLN A 147 -18.07 0.44 7.46
C GLN A 147 -19.30 1.15 6.85
N THR A 148 -20.05 1.91 7.62
CA THR A 148 -21.11 2.79 7.12
C THR A 148 -20.58 4.14 6.64
N LYS A 149 -19.30 4.43 6.89
CA LYS A 149 -18.62 5.68 6.57
C LYS A 149 -17.61 5.50 5.42
N VAL A 150 -17.32 6.62 4.77
CA VAL A 150 -16.27 6.68 3.75
C VAL A 150 -14.89 6.68 4.41
N PRO A 151 -13.87 6.08 3.77
CA PRO A 151 -12.50 6.07 4.28
C PRO A 151 -11.77 7.41 4.06
N GLY A 152 -12.42 8.36 3.37
CA GLY A 152 -11.74 9.49 2.74
C GLY A 152 -11.13 9.11 1.38
N GLY A 153 -10.40 10.02 0.79
CA GLY A 153 -9.78 9.86 -0.52
C GLY A 153 -8.87 11.04 -0.92
N SER A 154 -8.20 10.89 -2.03
CA SER A 154 -8.34 9.80 -3.01
C SER A 154 -7.59 8.52 -2.61
N SER A 155 -6.73 8.52 -1.58
CA SER A 155 -5.99 7.32 -1.11
C SER A 155 -6.76 6.55 -0.02
N GLY A 156 -8.08 6.33 -0.20
CA GLY A 156 -8.92 5.68 0.81
C GLY A 156 -8.54 4.22 1.05
N GLY A 157 -8.21 3.48 -0.01
CA GLY A 157 -7.69 2.12 0.11
C GLY A 157 -6.39 2.05 0.91
N SER A 158 -5.47 3.01 0.67
CA SER A 158 -4.21 3.09 1.41
C SER A 158 -4.42 3.30 2.91
N ALA A 159 -5.34 4.20 3.27
CA ALA A 159 -5.62 4.48 4.68
C ALA A 159 -6.41 3.35 5.36
N SER A 160 -7.44 2.82 4.68
CA SER A 160 -8.26 1.74 5.22
C SER A 160 -7.45 0.46 5.44
N ALA A 161 -6.58 0.11 4.50
CA ALA A 161 -5.72 -1.08 4.61
C ALA A 161 -4.79 -1.02 5.82
N VAL A 162 -4.17 0.13 6.09
CA VAL A 162 -3.31 0.31 7.28
C VAL A 162 -4.14 0.27 8.55
N ALA A 163 -5.25 0.99 8.61
CA ALA A 163 -6.11 1.02 9.80
C ALA A 163 -6.72 -0.34 10.15
N ALA A 164 -6.96 -1.19 9.14
CA ALA A 164 -7.49 -2.54 9.33
C ALA A 164 -6.40 -3.59 9.61
N GLY A 165 -5.13 -3.21 9.64
CA GLY A 165 -4.00 -4.12 9.80
C GLY A 165 -3.80 -5.07 8.60
N GLN A 166 -4.30 -4.70 7.41
CA GLN A 166 -4.02 -5.46 6.19
C GLN A 166 -2.57 -5.29 5.73
N VAL A 167 -2.00 -4.14 5.97
CA VAL A 167 -0.57 -3.86 5.77
C VAL A 167 -0.07 -2.91 6.86
N PRO A 168 1.19 -3.03 7.28
CA PRO A 168 1.74 -2.13 8.29
C PRO A 168 2.00 -0.72 7.75
N VAL A 169 2.18 -0.56 6.44
CA VAL A 169 2.46 0.71 5.77
C VAL A 169 1.94 0.69 4.33
N SER A 170 1.64 1.87 3.79
CA SER A 170 1.21 2.02 2.40
C SER A 170 1.73 3.31 1.76
N LEU A 171 1.85 3.31 0.44
CA LEU A 171 2.04 4.51 -0.35
C LEU A 171 0.69 5.05 -0.83
N GLY A 172 0.54 6.36 -0.72
CA GLY A 172 -0.57 7.13 -1.28
C GLY A 172 -0.06 8.21 -2.23
N SER A 173 -0.96 9.07 -2.72
CA SER A 173 -0.62 10.32 -3.39
C SER A 173 -1.52 11.44 -2.90
N ASP A 174 -0.97 12.65 -2.80
CA ASP A 174 -1.65 13.82 -2.26
C ASP A 174 -1.46 15.02 -3.21
N THR A 175 -2.56 15.60 -3.62
CA THR A 175 -2.61 16.80 -4.44
C THR A 175 -3.19 17.96 -3.61
N GLY A 176 -4.32 17.73 -2.97
CA GLY A 176 -5.04 18.70 -2.13
C GLY A 176 -5.48 18.12 -0.78
N GLY A 177 -4.87 17.00 -0.32
CA GLY A 177 -5.22 16.33 0.93
C GLY A 177 -5.35 14.82 0.81
N SER A 178 -5.10 14.23 -0.37
CA SER A 178 -5.45 12.83 -0.66
C SER A 178 -4.60 11.75 0.05
N ILE A 179 -3.62 12.10 0.86
CA ILE A 179 -2.98 11.24 1.88
C ILE A 179 -3.51 11.64 3.26
N ARG A 180 -3.43 12.92 3.59
CA ARG A 180 -3.68 13.45 4.94
C ARG A 180 -5.14 13.30 5.38
N GLN A 181 -6.09 13.57 4.48
CA GLN A 181 -7.52 13.48 4.79
C GLN A 181 -7.96 12.03 5.03
N PRO A 182 -7.68 11.04 4.14
CA PRO A 182 -8.07 9.66 4.44
C PRO A 182 -7.31 9.08 5.64
N ALA A 183 -6.07 9.49 5.89
CA ALA A 183 -5.35 9.12 7.11
C ALA A 183 -6.07 9.63 8.37
N ALA A 184 -6.51 10.89 8.37
CA ALA A 184 -7.29 11.47 9.47
C ALA A 184 -8.63 10.75 9.67
N PHE A 185 -9.33 10.38 8.58
CA PHE A 185 -10.61 9.68 8.66
C PHE A 185 -10.48 8.25 9.19
N ASN A 186 -9.33 7.61 9.00
CA ASN A 186 -9.05 6.27 9.51
C ASN A 186 -8.19 6.25 10.79
N GLY A 187 -7.86 7.41 11.36
CA GLY A 187 -7.13 7.50 12.62
C GLY A 187 -5.69 6.98 12.56
N ILE A 188 -5.03 7.11 11.41
CA ILE A 188 -3.64 6.72 11.19
C ILE A 188 -2.75 7.94 10.90
N VAL A 189 -1.43 7.74 10.93
CA VAL A 189 -0.47 8.78 10.53
C VAL A 189 -0.41 8.87 9.01
N GLY A 190 -0.63 10.08 8.46
CA GLY A 190 -0.47 10.38 7.05
C GLY A 190 0.57 11.47 6.84
N LEU A 191 1.63 11.17 6.10
CA LEU A 191 2.71 12.11 5.79
C LEU A 191 2.67 12.49 4.30
N LYS A 192 2.48 13.77 4.01
CA LYS A 192 2.73 14.36 2.69
C LYS A 192 4.06 15.12 2.75
N PRO A 193 5.12 14.65 2.08
CA PRO A 193 6.40 15.36 2.05
C PRO A 193 6.28 16.68 1.27
N THR A 194 7.29 17.52 1.39
CA THR A 194 7.39 18.74 0.58
C THR A 194 7.47 18.38 -0.90
N TYR A 195 6.77 19.15 -1.74
CA TYR A 195 6.77 18.97 -3.18
C TYR A 195 8.19 18.82 -3.75
N GLY A 196 8.38 17.84 -4.61
CA GLY A 196 9.67 17.55 -5.25
C GLY A 196 10.67 16.74 -4.39
N ARG A 197 10.31 16.34 -3.17
CA ARG A 197 11.18 15.47 -2.33
C ARG A 197 11.13 14.01 -2.79
N VAL A 198 10.00 13.57 -3.31
CA VAL A 198 9.81 12.25 -3.92
C VAL A 198 9.58 12.45 -5.41
N SER A 199 10.24 11.64 -6.25
CA SER A 199 10.05 11.70 -7.70
C SER A 199 8.61 11.34 -8.06
N ARG A 200 8.03 12.08 -9.01
CA ARG A 200 6.70 11.79 -9.57
C ARG A 200 6.75 11.00 -10.87
N PHE A 201 7.94 10.60 -11.34
CA PHE A 201 8.03 9.73 -12.51
C PHE A 201 7.30 8.41 -12.26
N GLY A 202 6.37 8.07 -13.15
CA GLY A 202 5.51 6.90 -13.02
C GLY A 202 4.31 7.08 -12.07
N LEU A 203 4.04 8.29 -11.60
CA LEU A 203 2.76 8.62 -10.96
C LEU A 203 1.75 9.04 -12.02
N ILE A 204 0.59 8.37 -12.09
CA ILE A 204 -0.55 8.82 -12.91
C ILE A 204 -1.10 10.09 -12.26
N ALA A 205 -0.97 11.23 -12.95
CA ALA A 205 -1.20 12.54 -12.38
C ALA A 205 -2.68 12.88 -12.21
N PHE A 206 -2.99 13.65 -11.16
CA PHE A 206 -4.18 14.48 -11.06
C PHE A 206 -3.86 15.92 -11.45
N ALA A 207 -2.91 16.55 -10.73
CA ALA A 207 -2.41 17.90 -11.03
C ALA A 207 -0.90 17.92 -10.85
N SER A 208 -0.15 17.80 -11.95
CA SER A 208 1.30 17.58 -11.94
C SER A 208 2.12 18.63 -11.19
N SER A 209 1.60 19.84 -11.02
CA SER A 209 2.24 20.92 -10.25
C SER A 209 2.03 20.83 -8.74
N LEU A 210 1.17 19.91 -8.27
CA LEU A 210 0.77 19.77 -6.87
C LEU A 210 0.94 18.35 -6.32
N ASP A 211 0.86 17.34 -7.20
CA ASP A 211 0.92 15.93 -6.79
C ASP A 211 2.20 15.59 -6.05
N GLN A 212 2.06 14.78 -4.98
CA GLN A 212 3.15 14.26 -4.20
C GLN A 212 2.83 12.83 -3.76
N ILE A 213 3.82 11.90 -3.80
CA ILE A 213 3.74 10.56 -3.21
C ILE A 213 4.20 10.63 -1.76
#